data_e07e45249937339b9aa36a93bff05f83
#
_entry.id   e07e45249937339b9aa36a93bff05f83
#
_cell.length_a   1.000
_cell.length_b   1.000
_cell.length_c   1.000
_cell.angle_alpha   90.00
_cell.angle_beta   90.00
_cell.angle_gamma   90.00
#
_symmetry.space_group_name_H-M   'P 1'
#
loop_
_entity.id
_entity.type
_entity.pdbx_description
1 polymer ?
#
loop_
_entity_poly.entity_id
_entity_poly.type
_entity_poly.pdbx_seq_one_letter_code
_entity_poly.pdbx_strand_id
1 'polypeptide(L)'
;MSAVLRQAEPADPLARLGRLIAVASGKGGVGKSTVSANLAAILARRGLRVGLVDADLYGPSIPGMLGIAADTPPAMSPGGKVIPAEAHGVKVISMAMLTGDDRPAVLRGPMVTKYLRMFVTQVDWSTLDVLLLDLPPGTGDTQLTLAQSFPLAGAVVVSTPQDVSLKIARRGIRMMEQVSVPILGIVENMSGFTCPSCGGVTHIFHQGGGRSVAEGLGVPFLGAIPLDPAIVDGGDSGVPLVVDSPTSLAARAFEVVADALTGDLAPSGGLRMPFDWTLATGAGRPAPASHGPAGRPLALDYDATGLTIGWPDGSRHLDPRELRLACRCAACRDELTGKALLDPAKVPLDVVPVRIWSVGNYALGIAFSDGHDSGICTFEALRALEGSEAEDV
;
A
#
# COMPACT_ATOMS: atom_id res chain seq x y z
N MET A 1 -43.78 -12.90 12.53
CA MET A 1 -42.37 -12.57 12.91
C MET A 1 -41.48 -13.52 12.14
N SER A 2 -41.02 -13.11 10.96
CA SER A 2 -40.07 -13.92 10.15
C SER A 2 -38.68 -13.40 10.40
N ALA A 3 -37.83 -14.22 10.99
CA ALA A 3 -36.41 -13.95 11.16
C ALA A 3 -35.75 -13.94 9.79
N VAL A 4 -35.36 -12.75 9.32
CA VAL A 4 -34.49 -12.59 8.16
C VAL A 4 -33.11 -13.09 8.58
N LEU A 5 -32.74 -14.27 8.11
CA LEU A 5 -31.38 -14.79 8.20
C LEU A 5 -30.45 -13.81 7.44
N ARG A 6 -29.73 -12.97 8.17
CA ARG A 6 -28.63 -12.20 7.61
C ARG A 6 -27.55 -13.20 7.19
N GLN A 7 -27.37 -13.40 5.90
CA GLN A 7 -26.14 -13.99 5.40
C GLN A 7 -24.99 -13.09 5.88
N ALA A 8 -24.05 -13.66 6.63
CA ALA A 8 -22.82 -12.96 6.97
C ALA A 8 -22.12 -12.60 5.67
N GLU A 9 -21.94 -11.29 5.42
CA GLU A 9 -21.09 -10.84 4.31
C GLU A 9 -19.73 -11.52 4.41
N PRO A 10 -19.15 -11.98 3.30
CA PRO A 10 -17.78 -12.49 3.32
C PRO A 10 -16.90 -11.39 3.88
N ALA A 11 -16.27 -11.64 5.03
CA ALA A 11 -15.36 -10.68 5.66
C ALA A 11 -14.32 -10.29 4.61
N ASP A 12 -14.21 -8.98 4.33
CA ASP A 12 -13.23 -8.44 3.38
C ASP A 12 -11.85 -9.03 3.71
N PRO A 13 -11.24 -9.80 2.80
CA PRO A 13 -9.95 -10.45 3.07
C PRO A 13 -8.87 -9.44 3.44
N LEU A 14 -8.98 -8.18 3.02
CA LEU A 14 -8.02 -7.13 3.31
C LEU A 14 -8.22 -6.47 4.68
N ALA A 15 -9.41 -6.56 5.27
CA ALA A 15 -9.68 -6.03 6.61
C ALA A 15 -8.83 -6.70 7.71
N ARG A 16 -8.28 -7.89 7.44
CA ARG A 16 -7.43 -8.65 8.37
C ARG A 16 -5.95 -8.35 8.24
N LEU A 17 -5.55 -7.59 7.22
CA LEU A 17 -4.14 -7.39 6.88
C LEU A 17 -3.49 -6.20 7.61
N GLY A 18 -4.23 -5.53 8.50
CA GLY A 18 -3.73 -4.36 9.19
C GLY A 18 -3.31 -3.26 8.20
N ARG A 19 -2.10 -2.72 8.37
CA ARG A 19 -1.57 -1.68 7.48
C ARG A 19 -0.74 -2.27 6.36
N LEU A 20 -1.13 -2.00 5.13
CA LEU A 20 -0.36 -2.33 3.95
C LEU A 20 0.67 -1.21 3.70
N ILE A 21 1.96 -1.53 3.82
CA ILE A 21 3.05 -0.58 3.62
C ILE A 21 3.89 -1.04 2.45
N ALA A 22 4.03 -0.18 1.45
CA ALA A 22 4.93 -0.43 0.34
C ALA A 22 6.37 -0.05 0.71
N VAL A 23 7.33 -0.91 0.37
CA VAL A 23 8.76 -0.55 0.37
C VAL A 23 9.19 -0.43 -1.09
N ALA A 24 9.54 0.77 -1.48
CA ALA A 24 9.81 1.12 -2.87
C ALA A 24 11.24 1.64 -3.05
N SER A 25 11.76 1.53 -4.26
CA SER A 25 13.03 2.15 -4.63
C SER A 25 13.01 2.61 -6.08
N GLY A 26 13.72 3.68 -6.37
CA GLY A 26 13.81 4.22 -7.72
C GLY A 26 14.66 3.38 -8.67
N LYS A 27 15.62 2.60 -8.16
CA LYS A 27 16.50 1.71 -8.95
C LYS A 27 16.79 0.43 -8.19
N GLY A 28 17.26 -0.60 -8.91
CA GLY A 28 17.78 -1.84 -8.33
C GLY A 28 19.10 -1.62 -7.57
N GLY A 29 19.43 -2.54 -6.65
CA GLY A 29 20.71 -2.55 -5.95
C GLY A 29 20.88 -1.51 -4.84
N VAL A 30 19.79 -0.84 -4.39
CA VAL A 30 19.86 0.10 -3.26
C VAL A 30 19.65 -0.58 -1.89
N GLY A 31 19.45 -1.90 -1.87
CA GLY A 31 19.20 -2.68 -0.65
C GLY A 31 17.76 -2.61 -0.15
N LYS A 32 16.79 -2.37 -1.04
CA LYS A 32 15.35 -2.31 -0.72
C LYS A 32 14.89 -3.56 0.04
N SER A 33 15.12 -4.76 -0.51
CA SER A 33 14.71 -6.04 0.09
C SER A 33 15.43 -6.32 1.42
N THR A 34 16.69 -5.91 1.53
CA THR A 34 17.44 -5.97 2.81
C THR A 34 16.78 -5.10 3.87
N VAL A 35 16.34 -3.89 3.51
CA VAL A 35 15.60 -3.01 4.41
C VAL A 35 14.26 -3.63 4.76
N SER A 36 13.52 -4.17 3.80
CA SER A 36 12.22 -4.83 4.01
C SER A 36 12.34 -6.00 4.98
N ALA A 37 13.33 -6.90 4.79
CA ALA A 37 13.52 -8.09 5.64
C ALA A 37 13.90 -7.70 7.09
N ASN A 38 14.84 -6.78 7.26
CA ASN A 38 15.26 -6.33 8.59
C ASN A 38 14.15 -5.55 9.31
N LEU A 39 13.40 -4.68 8.64
CA LEU A 39 12.24 -4.00 9.23
C LEU A 39 11.15 -4.99 9.64
N ALA A 40 10.82 -5.97 8.79
CA ALA A 40 9.85 -7.02 9.13
C ALA A 40 10.26 -7.76 10.40
N ALA A 41 11.53 -8.19 10.50
CA ALA A 41 12.04 -8.89 11.66
C ALA A 41 12.02 -8.03 12.93
N ILE A 42 12.33 -6.74 12.87
CA ILE A 42 12.23 -5.82 14.02
C ILE A 42 10.78 -5.69 14.47
N LEU A 43 9.85 -5.44 13.55
CA LEU A 43 8.44 -5.28 13.88
C LEU A 43 7.87 -6.54 14.53
N ALA A 44 8.25 -7.73 14.02
CA ALA A 44 7.87 -9.01 14.63
C ALA A 44 8.47 -9.19 16.05
N ARG A 45 9.74 -8.86 16.26
CA ARG A 45 10.36 -8.87 17.60
C ARG A 45 9.70 -7.91 18.58
N ARG A 46 9.09 -6.85 18.12
CA ARG A 46 8.29 -5.90 18.93
C ARG A 46 6.87 -6.43 19.25
N GLY A 47 6.56 -7.65 18.83
CA GLY A 47 5.29 -8.32 19.10
C GLY A 47 4.18 -7.99 18.10
N LEU A 48 4.47 -7.32 17.00
CA LEU A 48 3.51 -7.13 15.93
C LEU A 48 3.38 -8.40 15.07
N ARG A 49 2.19 -8.67 14.58
CA ARG A 49 1.92 -9.74 13.61
C ARG A 49 2.26 -9.19 12.22
N VAL A 50 3.35 -9.64 11.65
CA VAL A 50 3.93 -9.09 10.43
C VAL A 50 3.85 -10.09 9.29
N GLY A 51 3.37 -9.59 8.13
CA GLY A 51 3.49 -10.26 6.85
C GLY A 51 4.46 -9.51 5.94
N LEU A 52 5.13 -10.24 5.07
CA LEU A 52 6.03 -9.69 4.04
C LEU A 52 5.77 -10.37 2.70
N VAL A 53 5.40 -9.59 1.71
CA VAL A 53 5.24 -10.02 0.31
C VAL A 53 6.46 -9.59 -0.48
N ASP A 54 7.18 -10.54 -1.04
CA ASP A 54 8.17 -10.28 -2.06
C ASP A 54 7.48 -10.09 -3.41
N ALA A 55 7.36 -8.85 -3.82
CA ALA A 55 6.71 -8.44 -5.05
C ALA A 55 7.70 -8.26 -6.21
N ASP A 56 9.01 -8.47 -6.00
CA ASP A 56 10.01 -8.47 -7.05
C ASP A 56 10.05 -9.86 -7.74
N LEU A 57 9.21 -9.99 -8.75
CA LEU A 57 9.05 -11.26 -9.47
C LEU A 57 10.24 -11.61 -10.38
N TYR A 58 11.12 -10.66 -10.65
CA TYR A 58 12.28 -10.87 -11.53
C TYR A 58 13.55 -11.25 -10.78
N GLY A 59 13.64 -10.84 -9.51
CA GLY A 59 14.78 -11.13 -8.64
C GLY A 59 14.34 -11.32 -7.20
N PRO A 60 13.47 -12.32 -6.93
CA PRO A 60 12.96 -12.53 -5.58
C PRO A 60 14.12 -12.90 -4.65
N SER A 61 14.27 -12.17 -3.55
CA SER A 61 15.42 -12.34 -2.64
C SER A 61 15.00 -12.52 -1.17
N ILE A 62 13.79 -12.15 -0.83
CA ILE A 62 13.28 -12.19 0.55
C ILE A 62 13.35 -13.60 1.18
N PRO A 63 12.93 -14.69 0.50
CA PRO A 63 13.03 -16.03 1.11
C PRO A 63 14.44 -16.36 1.55
N GLY A 64 15.44 -16.21 0.67
CA GLY A 64 16.86 -16.47 1.00
C GLY A 64 17.33 -15.63 2.18
N MET A 65 17.04 -14.33 2.21
CA MET A 65 17.40 -13.41 3.30
C MET A 65 16.79 -13.78 4.67
N LEU A 66 15.73 -14.58 4.67
CA LEU A 66 15.05 -15.05 5.88
C LEU A 66 15.26 -16.54 6.14
N GLY A 67 16.16 -17.19 5.40
CA GLY A 67 16.46 -18.61 5.58
C GLY A 67 15.34 -19.56 5.16
N ILE A 68 14.43 -19.10 4.29
CA ILE A 68 13.36 -19.91 3.72
C ILE A 68 13.86 -20.52 2.41
N ALA A 69 13.84 -21.85 2.32
CA ALA A 69 14.23 -22.55 1.10
C ALA A 69 13.22 -22.23 -0.03
N ALA A 70 13.73 -21.71 -1.13
CA ALA A 70 12.92 -21.28 -2.27
C ALA A 70 12.24 -22.44 -3.02
N ASP A 71 12.76 -23.66 -2.88
CA ASP A 71 12.23 -24.90 -3.47
C ASP A 71 11.12 -25.56 -2.62
N THR A 72 10.78 -24.98 -1.46
CA THR A 72 9.70 -25.48 -0.61
C THR A 72 8.37 -24.87 -1.09
N PRO A 73 7.52 -25.64 -1.82
CA PRO A 73 6.24 -25.12 -2.25
C PRO A 73 5.37 -24.81 -1.04
N PRO A 74 4.65 -23.69 -1.04
CA PRO A 74 3.78 -23.35 0.07
C PRO A 74 2.64 -24.38 0.20
N ALA A 75 2.32 -24.74 1.44
CA ALA A 75 1.19 -25.63 1.73
C ALA A 75 -0.15 -24.93 1.46
N MET A 76 -1.20 -25.72 1.26
CA MET A 76 -2.57 -25.23 1.11
C MET A 76 -3.36 -25.51 2.39
N SER A 77 -4.12 -24.53 2.85
CA SER A 77 -5.06 -24.71 3.96
C SER A 77 -6.27 -25.57 3.52
N PRO A 78 -7.02 -26.16 4.44
CA PRO A 78 -8.26 -26.88 4.12
C PRO A 78 -9.30 -26.00 3.39
N GLY A 79 -9.22 -24.69 3.54
CA GLY A 79 -10.05 -23.69 2.85
C GLY A 79 -9.54 -23.27 1.47
N GLY A 80 -8.50 -23.93 0.94
CA GLY A 80 -7.93 -23.65 -0.39
C GLY A 80 -7.08 -22.37 -0.45
N LYS A 81 -6.68 -21.80 0.68
CA LYS A 81 -5.75 -20.66 0.74
C LYS A 81 -4.31 -21.13 0.82
N VAL A 82 -3.41 -20.36 0.27
CA VAL A 82 -1.96 -20.58 0.39
C VAL A 82 -1.51 -20.26 1.81
N ILE A 83 -0.81 -21.19 2.45
CA ILE A 83 -0.20 -20.98 3.78
C ILE A 83 1.15 -20.30 3.56
N PRO A 84 1.40 -19.10 4.10
CA PRO A 84 2.69 -18.43 3.98
C PRO A 84 3.77 -19.20 4.75
N ALA A 85 5.02 -19.11 4.29
CA ALA A 85 6.14 -19.56 5.11
C ALA A 85 6.31 -18.62 6.32
N GLU A 86 6.98 -19.12 7.36
CA GLU A 86 7.23 -18.33 8.56
C GLU A 86 8.70 -18.45 8.96
N ALA A 87 9.36 -17.30 9.12
CA ALA A 87 10.74 -17.20 9.59
C ALA A 87 10.91 -15.94 10.44
N HIS A 88 11.65 -16.03 11.53
CA HIS A 88 11.93 -14.92 12.45
C HIS A 88 10.65 -14.19 12.94
N GLY A 89 9.50 -14.91 13.07
CA GLY A 89 8.20 -14.35 13.45
C GLY A 89 7.49 -13.56 12.34
N VAL A 90 7.99 -13.63 11.11
CA VAL A 90 7.43 -12.97 9.92
C VAL A 90 6.79 -14.01 9.01
N LYS A 91 5.55 -13.78 8.58
CA LYS A 91 4.88 -14.56 7.53
C LYS A 91 5.30 -14.06 6.15
N VAL A 92 5.74 -14.96 5.29
CA VAL A 92 6.39 -14.61 4.01
C VAL A 92 5.73 -15.33 2.85
N ILE A 93 5.52 -14.61 1.75
CA ILE A 93 5.18 -15.17 0.45
C ILE A 93 6.02 -14.51 -0.65
N SER A 94 6.53 -15.32 -1.57
CA SER A 94 7.28 -14.86 -2.74
C SER A 94 6.96 -15.72 -3.96
N MET A 95 7.15 -15.16 -5.14
CA MET A 95 7.06 -15.94 -6.39
C MET A 95 8.10 -17.06 -6.47
N ALA A 96 9.29 -16.87 -5.90
CA ALA A 96 10.31 -17.92 -5.86
C ALA A 96 9.75 -19.22 -5.26
N MET A 97 8.92 -19.12 -4.23
CA MET A 97 8.30 -20.28 -3.57
C MET A 97 7.29 -21.02 -4.45
N LEU A 98 6.75 -20.37 -5.50
CA LEU A 98 5.79 -20.96 -6.44
C LEU A 98 6.44 -21.49 -7.71
N THR A 99 7.55 -20.88 -8.15
CA THR A 99 8.20 -21.19 -9.42
C THR A 99 9.50 -21.99 -9.28
N GLY A 100 10.10 -21.98 -8.08
CA GLY A 100 11.48 -22.44 -7.84
C GLY A 100 12.53 -21.47 -8.40
N ASP A 101 13.77 -21.57 -7.92
CA ASP A 101 14.86 -20.64 -8.25
C ASP A 101 15.30 -20.66 -9.73
N ASP A 102 15.16 -21.80 -10.42
CA ASP A 102 15.74 -22.01 -11.75
C ASP A 102 14.84 -21.59 -12.93
N ARG A 103 13.64 -21.09 -12.66
CA ARG A 103 12.71 -20.72 -13.73
C ARG A 103 12.47 -19.22 -13.77
N PRO A 104 13.12 -18.47 -14.69
CA PRO A 104 12.82 -17.06 -14.86
C PRO A 104 11.36 -16.89 -15.28
N ALA A 105 10.57 -16.28 -14.43
CA ALA A 105 9.19 -15.95 -14.75
C ALA A 105 9.18 -14.75 -15.70
N VAL A 106 9.03 -15.00 -17.00
CA VAL A 106 8.82 -13.92 -17.98
C VAL A 106 7.37 -13.46 -17.87
N LEU A 107 7.11 -12.55 -16.92
CA LEU A 107 5.77 -12.05 -16.66
C LEU A 107 5.59 -10.66 -17.28
N ARG A 108 4.47 -10.46 -17.96
CA ARG A 108 4.05 -9.13 -18.43
C ARG A 108 3.39 -8.36 -17.28
N GLY A 109 3.44 -7.02 -17.28
CA GLY A 109 2.92 -6.15 -16.22
C GLY A 109 1.55 -6.55 -15.64
N PRO A 110 0.52 -6.84 -16.47
CA PRO A 110 -0.78 -7.30 -15.95
C PRO A 110 -0.74 -8.60 -15.15
N MET A 111 0.20 -9.50 -15.45
CA MET A 111 0.39 -10.73 -14.69
C MET A 111 0.99 -10.47 -13.31
N VAL A 112 1.90 -9.52 -13.21
CA VAL A 112 2.49 -9.08 -11.92
C VAL A 112 1.38 -8.64 -10.97
N THR A 113 0.50 -7.75 -11.41
CA THR A 113 -0.64 -7.26 -10.61
C THR A 113 -1.58 -8.41 -10.19
N LYS A 114 -1.83 -9.37 -11.09
CA LYS A 114 -2.65 -10.54 -10.79
C LYS A 114 -2.05 -11.40 -9.68
N TYR A 115 -0.75 -11.71 -9.76
CA TYR A 115 -0.07 -12.51 -8.73
C TYR A 115 -0.02 -11.78 -7.38
N LEU A 116 0.27 -10.48 -7.39
CA LEU A 116 0.28 -9.71 -6.14
C LEU A 116 -1.11 -9.61 -5.51
N ARG A 117 -2.15 -9.45 -6.32
CA ARG A 117 -3.52 -9.53 -5.81
C ARG A 117 -3.79 -10.90 -5.17
N MET A 118 -3.34 -11.98 -5.80
CA MET A 118 -3.44 -13.33 -5.25
C MET A 118 -2.68 -13.45 -3.92
N PHE A 119 -1.45 -12.95 -3.83
CA PHE A 119 -0.66 -12.97 -2.59
C PHE A 119 -1.33 -12.19 -1.45
N VAL A 120 -1.93 -11.07 -1.76
CA VAL A 120 -2.61 -10.27 -0.74
C VAL A 120 -3.95 -10.89 -0.32
N THR A 121 -4.73 -11.47 -1.26
CA THR A 121 -6.12 -11.89 -0.99
C THR A 121 -6.30 -13.40 -0.76
N GLN A 122 -5.44 -14.26 -1.34
CA GLN A 122 -5.60 -15.72 -1.30
C GLN A 122 -4.61 -16.44 -0.38
N VAL A 123 -3.70 -15.70 0.27
CA VAL A 123 -2.82 -16.24 1.30
C VAL A 123 -3.54 -16.20 2.65
N ASP A 124 -3.34 -17.23 3.45
CA ASP A 124 -3.87 -17.27 4.82
C ASP A 124 -2.98 -16.50 5.79
N TRP A 125 -3.08 -15.20 5.71
CA TRP A 125 -2.34 -14.29 6.60
C TRP A 125 -2.81 -14.35 8.05
N SER A 126 -3.99 -14.95 8.34
CA SER A 126 -4.69 -14.79 9.62
C SER A 126 -5.00 -13.31 9.87
N THR A 127 -4.75 -12.80 11.07
CA THR A 127 -4.85 -11.37 11.38
C THR A 127 -3.46 -10.78 11.52
N LEU A 128 -3.13 -9.78 10.71
CA LEU A 128 -1.88 -9.03 10.77
C LEU A 128 -2.09 -7.64 11.37
N ASP A 129 -1.01 -7.06 11.90
CA ASP A 129 -0.92 -5.65 12.27
C ASP A 129 -0.31 -4.84 11.12
N VAL A 130 0.65 -5.46 10.41
CA VAL A 130 1.35 -4.85 9.27
C VAL A 130 1.60 -5.90 8.17
N LEU A 131 1.34 -5.53 6.92
CA LEU A 131 1.79 -6.26 5.74
C LEU A 131 2.73 -5.37 4.92
N LEU A 132 4.00 -5.74 4.87
CA LEU A 132 4.99 -5.08 4.03
C LEU A 132 4.96 -5.65 2.61
N LEU A 133 4.97 -4.78 1.61
CA LEU A 133 5.05 -5.13 0.20
C LEU A 133 6.41 -4.66 -0.34
N ASP A 134 7.35 -5.57 -0.54
CA ASP A 134 8.64 -5.29 -1.15
C ASP A 134 8.47 -5.15 -2.66
N LEU A 135 8.27 -3.91 -3.17
CA LEU A 135 7.91 -3.64 -4.56
C LEU A 135 9.10 -3.90 -5.51
N PRO A 136 8.84 -4.24 -6.79
CA PRO A 136 9.90 -4.29 -7.78
C PRO A 136 10.60 -2.93 -7.90
N PRO A 137 11.90 -2.90 -8.25
CA PRO A 137 12.64 -1.64 -8.40
C PRO A 137 12.17 -0.82 -9.59
N GLY A 138 12.36 0.49 -9.53
CA GLY A 138 12.04 1.41 -10.61
C GLY A 138 10.89 2.38 -10.29
N THR A 139 10.49 3.16 -11.29
CA THR A 139 9.39 4.15 -11.22
C THR A 139 8.41 3.97 -12.38
N GLY A 140 8.26 2.72 -12.84
CA GLY A 140 7.43 2.39 -14.00
C GLY A 140 5.99 2.03 -13.65
N ASP A 141 5.24 1.70 -14.70
CA ASP A 141 3.81 1.38 -14.65
C ASP A 141 3.45 0.29 -13.65
N THR A 142 4.36 -0.65 -13.39
CA THR A 142 4.14 -1.74 -12.43
C THR A 142 3.94 -1.20 -11.02
N GLN A 143 4.81 -0.29 -10.54
CA GLN A 143 4.66 0.31 -9.21
C GLN A 143 3.40 1.16 -9.11
N LEU A 144 3.10 1.92 -10.17
CA LEU A 144 1.89 2.73 -10.25
C LEU A 144 0.63 1.84 -10.18
N THR A 145 0.58 0.79 -10.99
CA THR A 145 -0.55 -0.16 -11.00
C THR A 145 -0.73 -0.84 -9.65
N LEU A 146 0.37 -1.19 -8.97
CA LEU A 146 0.32 -1.78 -7.63
C LEU A 146 -0.21 -0.78 -6.59
N ALA A 147 0.30 0.46 -6.62
CA ALA A 147 -0.17 1.52 -5.74
C ALA A 147 -1.67 1.82 -5.92
N GLN A 148 -2.17 1.71 -7.13
CA GLN A 148 -3.61 1.86 -7.44
C GLN A 148 -4.45 0.64 -7.07
N SER A 149 -3.85 -0.56 -7.07
CA SER A 149 -4.59 -1.82 -6.85
C SER A 149 -4.82 -2.13 -5.38
N PHE A 150 -4.05 -1.54 -4.47
CA PHE A 150 -4.09 -1.83 -3.04
C PHE A 150 -4.27 -0.56 -2.21
N PRO A 151 -5.00 -0.64 -1.08
CA PRO A 151 -5.18 0.47 -0.15
C PRO A 151 -3.92 0.63 0.71
N LEU A 152 -2.84 1.12 0.12
CA LEU A 152 -1.59 1.31 0.84
C LEU A 152 -1.76 2.36 1.94
N ALA A 153 -1.40 2.01 3.17
CA ALA A 153 -1.32 2.96 4.27
C ALA A 153 -0.22 4.01 4.03
N GLY A 154 0.79 3.64 3.25
CA GLY A 154 1.83 4.54 2.76
C GLY A 154 2.99 3.78 2.15
N ALA A 155 4.02 4.53 1.75
CA ALA A 155 5.23 3.99 1.15
C ALA A 155 6.49 4.47 1.88
N VAL A 156 7.41 3.53 2.14
CA VAL A 156 8.79 3.79 2.55
C VAL A 156 9.66 3.78 1.30
N VAL A 157 10.43 4.83 1.07
CA VAL A 157 11.30 4.94 -0.12
C VAL A 157 12.74 4.72 0.28
N VAL A 158 13.35 3.67 -0.25
CA VAL A 158 14.76 3.33 -0.01
C VAL A 158 15.63 3.91 -1.13
N SER A 159 16.67 4.66 -0.77
CA SER A 159 17.64 5.23 -1.70
C SER A 159 19.05 5.13 -1.13
N THR A 160 20.06 5.35 -1.97
CA THR A 160 21.45 5.56 -1.56
C THR A 160 21.81 7.04 -1.68
N PRO A 161 22.88 7.53 -1.02
CA PRO A 161 23.28 8.94 -1.07
C PRO A 161 23.67 9.48 -2.45
N GLN A 162 23.81 8.62 -3.45
CA GLN A 162 24.21 8.98 -4.80
C GLN A 162 23.16 9.85 -5.51
N ASP A 163 23.56 10.95 -6.15
CA ASP A 163 22.68 11.89 -6.85
C ASP A 163 21.72 11.24 -7.85
N VAL A 164 22.20 10.26 -8.60
CA VAL A 164 21.36 9.52 -9.57
C VAL A 164 20.23 8.80 -8.85
N SER A 165 20.52 8.13 -7.72
CA SER A 165 19.49 7.45 -6.91
C SER A 165 18.46 8.43 -6.38
N LEU A 166 18.91 9.57 -5.88
CA LEU A 166 18.08 10.61 -5.30
C LEU A 166 17.14 11.25 -6.34
N LYS A 167 17.64 11.51 -7.56
CA LYS A 167 16.81 12.02 -8.66
C LYS A 167 15.69 11.05 -9.03
N ILE A 168 15.98 9.74 -9.03
CA ILE A 168 14.97 8.73 -9.35
C ILE A 168 14.00 8.55 -8.17
N ALA A 169 14.48 8.56 -6.93
CA ALA A 169 13.64 8.52 -5.74
C ALA A 169 12.61 9.66 -5.72
N ARG A 170 13.03 10.90 -6.05
CA ARG A 170 12.10 12.04 -6.19
C ARG A 170 10.99 11.79 -7.20
N ARG A 171 11.27 11.13 -8.33
CA ARG A 171 10.25 10.78 -9.33
C ARG A 171 9.28 9.74 -8.77
N GLY A 172 9.80 8.72 -8.08
CA GLY A 172 8.98 7.69 -7.42
C GLY A 172 8.04 8.28 -6.35
N ILE A 173 8.53 9.20 -5.54
CA ILE A 173 7.74 9.92 -4.53
C ILE A 173 6.58 10.67 -5.20
N ARG A 174 6.88 11.51 -6.19
CA ARG A 174 5.84 12.26 -6.92
C ARG A 174 4.81 11.36 -7.60
N MET A 175 5.24 10.22 -8.13
CA MET A 175 4.34 9.23 -8.70
C MET A 175 3.39 8.65 -7.65
N MET A 176 3.89 8.31 -6.45
CA MET A 176 3.06 7.81 -5.35
C MET A 176 2.08 8.88 -4.85
N GLU A 177 2.50 10.15 -4.78
CA GLU A 177 1.65 11.29 -4.44
C GLU A 177 0.50 11.46 -5.43
N GLN A 178 0.75 11.31 -6.75
CA GLN A 178 -0.28 11.39 -7.79
C GLN A 178 -1.41 10.35 -7.62
N VAL A 179 -1.11 9.21 -7.02
CA VAL A 179 -2.09 8.16 -6.71
C VAL A 179 -2.49 8.16 -5.24
N SER A 180 -2.26 9.27 -4.54
CA SER A 180 -2.65 9.49 -3.15
C SER A 180 -2.11 8.43 -2.18
N VAL A 181 -0.92 7.89 -2.45
CA VAL A 181 -0.19 7.04 -1.50
C VAL A 181 0.69 7.94 -0.64
N PRO A 182 0.44 8.03 0.68
CA PRO A 182 1.27 8.81 1.58
C PRO A 182 2.72 8.32 1.59
N ILE A 183 3.67 9.23 1.63
CA ILE A 183 5.08 8.87 1.84
C ILE A 183 5.34 8.85 3.34
N LEU A 184 5.53 7.66 3.91
CA LEU A 184 5.87 7.48 5.33
C LEU A 184 7.29 7.95 5.61
N GLY A 185 8.16 7.95 4.62
CA GLY A 185 9.46 8.58 4.69
C GLY A 185 10.52 7.95 3.79
N ILE A 186 11.72 8.54 3.86
CA ILE A 186 12.89 8.12 3.10
C ILE A 186 13.89 7.43 4.04
N VAL A 187 14.40 6.28 3.61
CA VAL A 187 15.53 5.58 4.22
C VAL A 187 16.75 5.76 3.33
N GLU A 188 17.82 6.35 3.86
CA GLU A 188 19.12 6.42 3.18
C GLU A 188 19.94 5.18 3.53
N ASN A 189 20.02 4.23 2.63
CA ASN A 189 20.85 3.03 2.80
C ASN A 189 22.26 3.29 2.26
N MET A 190 23.24 2.55 2.76
CA MET A 190 24.69 2.68 2.40
C MET A 190 25.21 4.11 2.69
N SER A 191 24.76 4.72 3.78
CA SER A 191 25.05 6.13 4.13
C SER A 191 26.46 6.38 4.59
N GLY A 192 27.23 5.35 4.91
CA GLY A 192 28.64 5.43 5.30
C GLY A 192 29.16 4.05 5.58
N PHE A 193 30.45 3.86 5.56
CA PHE A 193 31.12 2.61 5.88
C PHE A 193 31.93 2.78 7.16
N THR A 194 31.68 1.93 8.14
CA THR A 194 32.48 1.90 9.37
C THR A 194 33.57 0.85 9.20
N CYS A 195 34.83 1.25 9.25
CA CYS A 195 35.95 0.35 9.14
C CYS A 195 35.98 -0.61 10.34
N PRO A 196 35.91 -1.94 10.13
CA PRO A 196 35.92 -2.91 11.24
C PRO A 196 37.25 -2.94 12.00
N SER A 197 38.35 -2.47 11.39
CA SER A 197 39.67 -2.49 11.99
C SER A 197 39.97 -1.28 12.88
N CYS A 198 39.46 -0.08 12.55
CA CYS A 198 39.77 1.15 13.30
C CYS A 198 38.55 1.95 13.74
N GLY A 199 37.33 1.54 13.40
CA GLY A 199 36.09 2.26 13.71
C GLY A 199 35.90 3.57 12.95
N GLY A 200 36.82 3.94 12.07
CA GLY A 200 36.72 5.16 11.26
C GLY A 200 35.57 5.09 10.26
N VAL A 201 34.79 6.15 10.15
CA VAL A 201 33.66 6.23 9.20
C VAL A 201 34.11 6.91 7.91
N THR A 202 33.85 6.27 6.77
CA THR A 202 34.12 6.79 5.43
C THR A 202 32.83 6.86 4.62
N HIS A 203 32.53 8.04 4.05
CA HIS A 203 31.35 8.25 3.20
C HIS A 203 31.66 7.89 1.73
N ILE A 204 31.54 6.62 1.36
CA ILE A 204 31.90 6.11 0.04
C ILE A 204 30.99 6.73 -1.05
N PHE A 205 29.71 6.95 -0.75
CA PHE A 205 28.71 7.44 -1.70
C PHE A 205 28.17 8.84 -1.34
N HIS A 206 28.95 9.69 -0.68
CA HIS A 206 28.51 10.95 -0.06
C HIS A 206 27.67 10.72 1.22
N GLN A 207 27.08 11.76 1.76
CA GLN A 207 26.30 11.73 3.00
C GLN A 207 25.11 12.70 2.93
N GLY A 208 23.97 12.30 3.52
CA GLY A 208 22.85 13.21 3.79
C GLY A 208 22.00 13.56 2.57
N GLY A 209 22.26 12.94 1.42
CA GLY A 209 21.47 13.20 0.22
C GLY A 209 20.00 12.82 0.39
N GLY A 210 19.72 11.69 1.06
CA GLY A 210 18.36 11.26 1.37
C GLY A 210 17.62 12.21 2.29
N ARG A 211 18.31 12.74 3.31
CA ARG A 211 17.77 13.77 4.22
C ARG A 211 17.43 15.05 3.45
N SER A 212 18.36 15.54 2.63
CA SER A 212 18.13 16.73 1.82
C SER A 212 16.97 16.59 0.84
N VAL A 213 16.77 15.38 0.27
CA VAL A 213 15.60 15.09 -0.57
C VAL A 213 14.33 15.09 0.26
N ALA A 214 14.32 14.49 1.45
CA ALA A 214 13.18 14.45 2.34
C ALA A 214 12.74 15.87 2.72
N GLU A 215 13.67 16.69 3.17
CA GLU A 215 13.44 18.10 3.52
C GLU A 215 12.91 18.91 2.33
N GLY A 216 13.52 18.75 1.15
CA GLY A 216 13.11 19.46 -0.07
C GLY A 216 11.75 19.04 -0.64
N LEU A 217 11.21 17.90 -0.22
CA LEU A 217 9.89 17.41 -0.59
C LEU A 217 8.86 17.52 0.55
N GLY A 218 9.27 17.90 1.75
CA GLY A 218 8.40 17.96 2.92
C GLY A 218 7.93 16.58 3.41
N VAL A 219 8.72 15.52 3.17
CA VAL A 219 8.43 14.17 3.63
C VAL A 219 9.35 13.75 4.77
N PRO A 220 8.96 12.81 5.66
CA PRO A 220 9.82 12.37 6.75
C PRO A 220 11.13 11.74 6.26
N PHE A 221 12.22 11.95 7.03
CA PHE A 221 13.46 11.20 6.91
C PHE A 221 13.52 10.16 8.03
N LEU A 222 13.39 8.87 7.70
CA LEU A 222 13.28 7.80 8.70
C LEU A 222 14.63 7.42 9.31
N GLY A 223 15.72 7.56 8.55
CA GLY A 223 17.04 7.24 9.05
C GLY A 223 18.06 6.90 7.97
N ALA A 224 19.31 6.75 8.42
CA ALA A 224 20.43 6.37 7.58
C ALA A 224 21.01 5.05 8.07
N ILE A 225 21.14 4.07 7.16
CA ILE A 225 21.69 2.74 7.43
C ILE A 225 23.11 2.69 6.86
N PRO A 226 24.13 2.31 7.64
CA PRO A 226 25.48 2.22 7.15
C PRO A 226 25.68 1.04 6.19
N LEU A 227 26.71 1.11 5.38
CA LEU A 227 27.26 -0.04 4.67
C LEU A 227 28.05 -0.88 5.68
N ASP A 228 27.58 -2.08 5.95
CA ASP A 228 28.21 -3.02 6.91
C ASP A 228 28.25 -4.42 6.28
N PRO A 229 29.41 -5.08 6.20
CA PRO A 229 29.53 -6.44 5.69
C PRO A 229 28.60 -7.43 6.41
N ALA A 230 28.37 -7.26 7.71
CA ALA A 230 27.47 -8.14 8.47
C ALA A 230 26.01 -8.10 8.00
N ILE A 231 25.58 -7.04 7.30
CA ILE A 231 24.26 -7.00 6.67
C ILE A 231 24.21 -7.98 5.49
N VAL A 232 25.29 -8.06 4.72
CA VAL A 232 25.41 -9.00 3.59
C VAL A 232 25.49 -10.43 4.10
N ASP A 233 26.40 -10.68 5.06
CA ASP A 233 26.57 -12.00 5.68
C ASP A 233 25.26 -12.53 6.28
N GLY A 234 24.50 -11.66 6.96
CA GLY A 234 23.19 -12.00 7.49
C GLY A 234 22.17 -12.35 6.40
N GLY A 235 22.13 -11.58 5.32
CA GLY A 235 21.27 -11.85 4.17
C GLY A 235 21.62 -13.17 3.47
N ASP A 236 22.90 -13.48 3.32
CA ASP A 236 23.38 -14.69 2.65
C ASP A 236 23.20 -15.94 3.54
N SER A 237 23.31 -15.79 4.86
CA SER A 237 23.07 -16.88 5.83
C SER A 237 21.59 -17.12 6.14
N GLY A 238 20.69 -16.24 5.68
CA GLY A 238 19.26 -16.32 5.97
C GLY A 238 18.85 -15.86 7.36
N VAL A 239 19.75 -15.16 8.07
CA VAL A 239 19.48 -14.58 9.38
C VAL A 239 19.66 -13.06 9.32
N PRO A 240 18.57 -12.26 9.29
CA PRO A 240 18.70 -10.80 9.24
C PRO A 240 19.63 -10.25 10.34
N LEU A 241 20.44 -9.26 10.01
CA LEU A 241 21.40 -8.67 10.95
C LEU A 241 20.76 -8.28 12.30
N VAL A 242 19.56 -7.75 12.24
CA VAL A 242 18.82 -7.30 13.45
C VAL A 242 18.41 -8.46 14.35
N VAL A 243 18.44 -9.70 13.87
CA VAL A 243 18.22 -10.93 14.63
C VAL A 243 19.56 -11.49 15.11
N ASP A 244 20.54 -11.59 14.22
CA ASP A 244 21.88 -12.14 14.52
C ASP A 244 22.66 -11.26 15.49
N SER A 245 22.77 -9.98 15.18
CA SER A 245 23.60 -9.02 15.92
C SER A 245 22.84 -7.76 16.30
N PRO A 246 21.80 -7.87 17.19
CA PRO A 246 20.82 -6.81 17.49
C PRO A 246 21.44 -5.56 18.14
N THR A 247 22.62 -5.66 18.70
CA THR A 247 23.33 -4.55 19.38
C THR A 247 24.36 -3.85 18.49
N SER A 248 24.59 -4.34 17.27
CA SER A 248 25.52 -3.72 16.32
C SER A 248 25.08 -2.29 15.92
N LEU A 249 26.01 -1.47 15.47
CA LEU A 249 25.70 -0.11 14.99
C LEU A 249 24.69 -0.14 13.83
N ALA A 250 24.85 -1.06 12.90
CA ALA A 250 23.95 -1.19 11.77
C ALA A 250 22.56 -1.67 12.22
N ALA A 251 22.45 -2.61 13.17
CA ALA A 251 21.16 -3.03 13.73
C ALA A 251 20.45 -1.88 14.43
N ARG A 252 21.16 -1.04 15.19
CA ARG A 252 20.61 0.16 15.82
C ARG A 252 20.10 1.18 14.78
N ALA A 253 20.76 1.29 13.64
CA ALA A 253 20.30 2.15 12.56
C ALA A 253 18.96 1.68 11.99
N PHE A 254 18.78 0.36 11.84
CA PHE A 254 17.47 -0.22 11.48
C PHE A 254 16.42 0.00 12.57
N GLU A 255 16.78 -0.08 13.87
CA GLU A 255 15.85 0.21 14.96
C GLU A 255 15.36 1.67 14.91
N VAL A 256 16.25 2.63 14.63
CA VAL A 256 15.86 4.06 14.44
C VAL A 256 14.85 4.21 13.31
N VAL A 257 15.07 3.52 12.18
CA VAL A 257 14.12 3.53 11.05
C VAL A 257 12.78 2.92 11.47
N ALA A 258 12.81 1.81 12.21
CA ALA A 258 11.59 1.17 12.71
C ALA A 258 10.86 2.05 13.74
N ASP A 259 11.57 2.77 14.62
CA ASP A 259 10.97 3.71 15.58
C ASP A 259 10.25 4.85 14.86
N ALA A 260 10.91 5.46 13.88
CA ALA A 260 10.32 6.51 13.06
C ALA A 260 9.07 6.02 12.31
N LEU A 261 9.14 4.80 11.75
CA LEU A 261 8.01 4.19 11.05
C LEU A 261 6.85 3.85 12.00
N THR A 262 7.13 3.32 13.21
CA THR A 262 6.09 2.94 14.17
C THR A 262 5.42 4.12 14.84
N GLY A 263 6.10 5.28 14.97
CA GLY A 263 5.48 6.53 15.40
C GLY A 263 4.30 6.93 14.52
N ASP A 264 4.43 6.72 13.22
CA ASP A 264 3.36 6.94 12.24
C ASP A 264 2.38 5.76 12.11
N LEU A 265 2.69 4.60 12.74
CA LEU A 265 1.81 3.43 12.76
C LEU A 265 0.69 3.54 13.81
N ALA A 266 0.64 4.57 14.64
CA ALA A 266 -0.53 4.86 15.47
C ALA A 266 -1.81 4.81 14.62
N PRO A 267 -2.97 4.31 15.12
CA PRO A 267 -4.17 4.17 14.32
C PRO A 267 -4.51 5.52 13.71
N SER A 268 -4.04 5.77 12.48
CA SER A 268 -4.46 6.93 11.71
C SER A 268 -5.91 6.68 11.39
N GLY A 269 -6.73 7.40 12.10
CA GLY A 269 -8.11 7.45 11.82
C GLY A 269 -8.38 7.82 10.37
N GLY A 270 -9.38 7.20 9.74
CA GLY A 270 -9.80 7.42 8.37
C GLY A 270 -10.69 6.29 7.91
N LEU A 271 -11.39 6.50 6.83
CA LEU A 271 -12.18 5.47 6.17
C LEU A 271 -11.31 4.22 5.97
N ARG A 272 -11.73 3.07 6.53
CA ARG A 272 -11.03 1.80 6.31
C ARG A 272 -11.23 1.39 4.86
N MET A 273 -10.15 1.40 4.12
CA MET A 273 -10.06 0.92 2.74
C MET A 273 -9.34 -0.44 2.75
N PRO A 274 -9.64 -1.37 1.83
CA PRO A 274 -10.67 -1.27 0.79
C PRO A 274 -12.06 -1.66 1.30
N PHE A 275 -13.06 -1.23 0.58
CA PHE A 275 -14.43 -1.73 0.74
C PHE A 275 -15.06 -1.94 -0.63
N ASP A 276 -16.08 -2.78 -0.67
CA ASP A 276 -16.90 -3.06 -1.83
C ASP A 276 -18.33 -3.31 -1.34
N TRP A 277 -19.21 -2.36 -1.58
CA TRP A 277 -20.61 -2.41 -1.14
C TRP A 277 -21.52 -2.70 -2.32
N THR A 278 -22.15 -3.86 -2.33
CA THR A 278 -23.30 -4.11 -3.17
C THR A 278 -24.53 -3.61 -2.42
N LEU A 279 -25.16 -2.58 -2.93
CA LEU A 279 -26.29 -1.93 -2.30
C LEU A 279 -27.57 -2.72 -2.67
N ALA A 280 -28.07 -3.48 -1.71
CA ALA A 280 -29.47 -3.91 -1.77
C ALA A 280 -30.32 -2.70 -1.41
N THR A 281 -31.32 -2.37 -2.24
CA THR A 281 -32.24 -1.25 -2.12
C THR A 281 -32.45 -0.77 -0.68
N GLY A 282 -31.82 0.33 -0.29
CA GLY A 282 -32.28 1.16 0.80
C GLY A 282 -31.41 1.40 2.02
N ALA A 283 -30.20 0.87 2.19
CA ALA A 283 -29.31 1.37 3.26
C ALA A 283 -27.85 0.92 3.05
N GLY A 284 -26.95 1.87 2.95
CA GLY A 284 -25.52 1.67 3.13
C GLY A 284 -25.18 1.53 4.62
N ARG A 285 -24.05 0.91 4.91
CA ARG A 285 -23.56 0.71 6.28
C ARG A 285 -22.57 1.82 6.61
N PRO A 286 -22.71 2.56 7.71
CA PRO A 286 -21.74 3.59 8.07
C PRO A 286 -20.35 2.97 8.27
N ALA A 287 -19.34 3.55 7.63
CA ALA A 287 -17.96 3.25 7.95
C ALA A 287 -17.58 4.05 9.22
N PRO A 288 -16.92 3.44 10.21
CA PRO A 288 -16.58 4.12 11.45
C PRO A 288 -15.66 5.31 11.21
N ALA A 289 -16.03 6.44 11.82
CA ALA A 289 -15.26 7.68 11.78
C ALA A 289 -13.90 7.53 12.48
N SER A 290 -12.88 8.10 11.90
CA SER A 290 -11.58 8.21 12.53
C SER A 290 -10.74 9.32 11.88
N HIS A 291 -9.80 9.92 12.61
CA HIS A 291 -8.98 11.04 12.14
C HIS A 291 -8.00 10.59 11.04
N GLY A 292 -8.04 11.20 9.85
CA GLY A 292 -7.24 10.84 8.70
C GLY A 292 -6.45 12.02 8.11
N PRO A 293 -5.46 11.76 7.24
CA PRO A 293 -4.68 12.79 6.58
C PRO A 293 -5.55 13.69 5.69
N ALA A 294 -5.12 14.93 5.51
CA ALA A 294 -5.81 15.92 4.68
C ALA A 294 -6.15 15.38 3.29
N GLY A 295 -7.40 15.59 2.84
CA GLY A 295 -7.87 15.19 1.51
C GLY A 295 -8.56 13.82 1.41
N ARG A 296 -8.57 13.00 2.47
CA ARG A 296 -9.32 11.73 2.51
C ARG A 296 -10.61 11.88 3.28
N PRO A 297 -11.68 11.16 2.87
CA PRO A 297 -12.88 11.09 3.69
C PRO A 297 -12.61 10.31 4.99
N LEU A 298 -13.29 10.75 6.05
CA LEU A 298 -13.27 10.10 7.36
C LEU A 298 -14.34 9.02 7.45
N ALA A 299 -15.48 9.26 6.80
CA ALA A 299 -16.63 8.37 6.80
C ALA A 299 -17.33 8.41 5.44
N LEU A 300 -18.02 7.34 5.12
CA LEU A 300 -18.98 7.24 4.03
C LEU A 300 -20.25 6.62 4.58
N ASP A 301 -21.37 7.17 4.23
CA ASP A 301 -22.70 6.61 4.49
C ASP A 301 -23.56 6.76 3.24
N TYR A 302 -24.39 5.78 2.96
CA TYR A 302 -25.31 5.81 1.84
C TYR A 302 -26.70 5.38 2.30
N ASP A 303 -27.69 6.22 2.04
CA ASP A 303 -29.09 5.95 2.33
C ASP A 303 -29.98 6.19 1.10
N ALA A 304 -31.30 6.20 1.32
CA ALA A 304 -32.27 6.42 0.25
C ALA A 304 -32.20 7.84 -0.37
N THR A 305 -31.52 8.77 0.27
CA THR A 305 -31.44 10.18 -0.18
C THR A 305 -30.12 10.45 -0.92
N GLY A 306 -29.06 9.66 -0.68
CA GLY A 306 -27.79 9.82 -1.38
C GLY A 306 -26.57 9.34 -0.61
N LEU A 307 -25.40 9.76 -1.07
CA LEU A 307 -24.10 9.45 -0.50
C LEU A 307 -23.63 10.61 0.38
N THR A 308 -23.47 10.34 1.68
CA THR A 308 -22.88 11.30 2.61
C THR A 308 -21.39 10.96 2.79
N ILE A 309 -20.52 11.95 2.59
CA ILE A 309 -19.08 11.84 2.75
C ILE A 309 -18.65 12.78 3.87
N GLY A 310 -18.10 12.20 4.95
CA GLY A 310 -17.49 12.97 6.05
C GLY A 310 -16.03 13.30 5.75
N TRP A 311 -15.66 14.55 5.84
CA TRP A 311 -14.31 15.07 5.70
C TRP A 311 -13.82 15.68 7.03
N PRO A 312 -12.51 15.96 7.23
CA PRO A 312 -12.02 16.62 8.44
C PRO A 312 -12.61 18.00 8.71
N ASP A 313 -13.11 18.67 7.67
CA ASP A 313 -13.65 20.04 7.66
C ASP A 313 -15.18 20.09 7.49
N GLY A 314 -15.87 18.97 7.58
CA GLY A 314 -17.33 18.86 7.49
C GLY A 314 -17.80 17.67 6.68
N SER A 315 -19.11 17.47 6.60
CA SER A 315 -19.70 16.42 5.78
C SER A 315 -20.44 17.02 4.58
N ARG A 316 -20.51 16.24 3.49
CA ARG A 316 -21.25 16.59 2.28
C ARG A 316 -22.19 15.47 1.90
N HIS A 317 -23.40 15.83 1.60
CA HIS A 317 -24.41 14.94 1.07
C HIS A 317 -24.56 15.15 -0.44
N LEU A 318 -24.44 14.07 -1.21
CA LEU A 318 -24.44 14.07 -2.67
C LEU A 318 -25.62 13.27 -3.19
N ASP A 319 -26.49 13.92 -3.95
CA ASP A 319 -27.62 13.27 -4.62
C ASP A 319 -27.12 12.22 -5.63
N PRO A 320 -27.80 11.05 -5.74
CA PRO A 320 -27.39 9.98 -6.65
C PRO A 320 -27.31 10.42 -8.12
N ARG A 321 -28.22 11.28 -8.56
CA ARG A 321 -28.24 11.75 -9.94
C ARG A 321 -27.13 12.77 -10.20
N GLU A 322 -26.82 13.62 -9.24
CA GLU A 322 -25.66 14.53 -9.31
C GLU A 322 -24.36 13.75 -9.40
N LEU A 323 -24.18 12.71 -8.57
CA LEU A 323 -23.05 11.79 -8.65
C LEU A 323 -22.93 11.14 -10.03
N ARG A 324 -24.06 10.69 -10.61
CA ARG A 324 -24.09 10.08 -11.94
C ARG A 324 -23.72 11.07 -13.04
N LEU A 325 -24.21 12.28 -12.98
CA LEU A 325 -23.92 13.37 -13.92
C LEU A 325 -22.47 13.88 -13.81
N ALA A 326 -21.88 13.80 -12.62
CA ALA A 326 -20.50 14.20 -12.35
C ALA A 326 -19.46 13.17 -12.85
N CYS A 327 -19.88 12.01 -13.37
CA CYS A 327 -18.98 10.97 -13.84
C CYS A 327 -18.01 11.48 -14.94
N ARG A 328 -16.71 11.16 -14.76
CA ARG A 328 -15.63 11.61 -15.67
C ARG A 328 -14.98 10.46 -16.45
N CYS A 329 -15.57 9.27 -16.49
CA CYS A 329 -15.04 8.17 -17.29
C CYS A 329 -15.10 8.44 -18.80
N ALA A 330 -14.36 7.69 -19.58
CA ALA A 330 -14.28 7.81 -21.04
C ALA A 330 -15.64 7.72 -21.77
N ALA A 331 -16.60 7.01 -21.19
CA ALA A 331 -17.97 6.94 -21.72
C ALA A 331 -18.79 8.22 -21.45
N CYS A 332 -18.43 9.02 -20.45
CA CYS A 332 -19.15 10.22 -20.06
C CYS A 332 -18.46 11.52 -20.47
N ARG A 333 -17.14 11.48 -20.68
CA ARG A 333 -16.34 12.63 -21.14
C ARG A 333 -15.29 12.20 -22.15
N ASP A 334 -15.07 13.03 -23.14
CA ASP A 334 -13.97 12.88 -24.09
C ASP A 334 -12.63 13.12 -23.38
N GLU A 335 -11.72 12.16 -23.46
CA GLU A 335 -10.45 12.19 -22.72
C GLU A 335 -9.49 13.27 -23.20
N LEU A 336 -9.57 13.67 -24.48
CA LEU A 336 -8.66 14.65 -25.09
C LEU A 336 -9.16 16.07 -24.90
N THR A 337 -10.47 16.29 -25.07
CA THR A 337 -11.07 17.63 -25.06
C THR A 337 -11.76 17.97 -23.74
N GLY A 338 -12.00 16.99 -22.85
CA GLY A 338 -12.76 17.15 -21.63
C GLY A 338 -14.26 17.44 -21.85
N LYS A 339 -14.73 17.42 -23.10
CA LYS A 339 -16.13 17.71 -23.44
C LYS A 339 -17.07 16.63 -22.90
N ALA A 340 -18.21 17.02 -22.33
CA ALA A 340 -19.22 16.09 -21.89
C ALA A 340 -19.82 15.32 -23.09
N LEU A 341 -19.79 14.00 -23.00
CA LEU A 341 -20.45 13.07 -23.93
C LEU A 341 -21.77 12.58 -23.38
N LEU A 342 -21.92 12.56 -22.04
CA LEU A 342 -23.14 12.18 -21.35
C LEU A 342 -24.22 13.24 -21.61
N ASP A 343 -25.37 12.79 -22.14
CA ASP A 343 -26.57 13.62 -22.26
C ASP A 343 -27.34 13.57 -20.93
N PRO A 344 -27.46 14.67 -20.19
CA PRO A 344 -28.15 14.70 -18.91
C PRO A 344 -29.62 14.26 -18.98
N ALA A 345 -30.27 14.43 -20.16
CA ALA A 345 -31.67 14.02 -20.35
C ALA A 345 -31.84 12.49 -20.40
N LYS A 346 -30.76 11.75 -20.68
CA LYS A 346 -30.77 10.27 -20.71
C LYS A 346 -30.53 9.62 -19.36
N VAL A 347 -30.11 10.39 -18.34
CA VAL A 347 -29.92 9.89 -16.98
C VAL A 347 -31.28 9.89 -16.27
N PRO A 348 -31.78 8.71 -15.84
CA PRO A 348 -33.05 8.62 -15.14
C PRO A 348 -33.10 9.51 -13.89
N LEU A 349 -34.28 10.05 -13.57
CA LEU A 349 -34.47 10.87 -12.37
C LEU A 349 -34.34 10.07 -11.07
N ASP A 350 -34.62 8.77 -11.16
CA ASP A 350 -34.56 7.78 -10.08
C ASP A 350 -33.30 6.90 -10.12
N VAL A 351 -32.26 7.38 -10.81
CA VAL A 351 -30.97 6.67 -10.86
C VAL A 351 -30.37 6.59 -9.46
N VAL A 352 -29.93 5.40 -9.06
CA VAL A 352 -29.29 5.16 -7.77
C VAL A 352 -28.01 4.34 -7.95
N PRO A 353 -27.00 4.51 -7.09
CA PRO A 353 -25.89 3.58 -6.99
C PRO A 353 -26.36 2.18 -6.62
N VAL A 354 -25.84 1.16 -7.30
CA VAL A 354 -26.09 -0.24 -6.99
C VAL A 354 -24.87 -0.93 -6.41
N ARG A 355 -23.69 -0.32 -6.59
CA ARG A 355 -22.44 -0.77 -6.01
C ARG A 355 -21.50 0.42 -5.84
N ILE A 356 -20.85 0.51 -4.69
CA ILE A 356 -19.80 1.49 -4.38
C ILE A 356 -18.59 0.73 -3.86
N TRP A 357 -17.42 0.95 -4.46
CA TRP A 357 -16.19 0.32 -4.00
C TRP A 357 -15.04 1.32 -3.98
N SER A 358 -14.03 1.02 -3.18
CA SER A 358 -12.82 1.82 -3.14
C SER A 358 -11.91 1.54 -4.34
N VAL A 359 -11.35 2.57 -4.93
CA VAL A 359 -10.32 2.49 -5.96
C VAL A 359 -9.03 3.05 -5.38
N GLY A 360 -8.12 2.15 -4.99
CA GLY A 360 -6.93 2.54 -4.22
C GLY A 360 -7.32 3.37 -2.98
N ASN A 361 -6.55 4.41 -2.72
CA ASN A 361 -6.79 5.34 -1.60
C ASN A 361 -7.29 6.73 -2.06
N TYR A 362 -7.68 6.88 -3.33
CA TYR A 362 -7.89 8.19 -3.94
C TYR A 362 -9.26 8.38 -4.58
N ALA A 363 -10.04 7.31 -4.76
CA ALA A 363 -11.30 7.38 -5.50
C ALA A 363 -12.32 6.34 -5.02
N LEU A 364 -13.57 6.58 -5.41
CA LEU A 364 -14.67 5.62 -5.37
C LEU A 364 -14.99 5.15 -6.79
N GLY A 365 -15.18 3.83 -6.95
CA GLY A 365 -15.89 3.27 -8.09
C GLY A 365 -17.38 3.24 -7.76
N ILE A 366 -18.22 3.64 -8.69
CA ILE A 366 -19.67 3.66 -8.50
C ILE A 366 -20.34 3.06 -9.74
N ALA A 367 -21.12 2.00 -9.54
CA ALA A 367 -22.03 1.47 -10.53
C ALA A 367 -23.46 1.95 -10.23
N PHE A 368 -24.19 2.31 -11.27
CA PHE A 368 -25.54 2.88 -11.16
C PHE A 368 -26.61 1.99 -11.77
N SER A 369 -27.85 2.19 -11.35
CA SER A 369 -29.04 1.43 -11.81
C SER A 369 -29.35 1.61 -13.30
N ASP A 370 -28.81 2.64 -13.96
CA ASP A 370 -28.91 2.86 -15.40
C ASP A 370 -27.96 1.96 -16.24
N GLY A 371 -27.23 1.03 -15.58
CA GLY A 371 -26.26 0.13 -16.22
C GLY A 371 -24.86 0.72 -16.39
N HIS A 372 -24.62 1.92 -15.89
CA HIS A 372 -23.29 2.52 -15.91
C HIS A 372 -22.44 1.96 -14.74
N ASP A 373 -21.33 1.30 -15.05
CA ASP A 373 -20.47 0.57 -14.10
C ASP A 373 -18.97 0.95 -14.14
N SER A 374 -18.60 1.88 -15.00
CA SER A 374 -17.22 2.33 -15.21
C SER A 374 -16.87 3.66 -14.53
N GLY A 375 -17.75 4.16 -13.66
CA GLY A 375 -17.57 5.44 -12.96
C GLY A 375 -16.47 5.37 -11.91
N ILE A 376 -15.40 6.17 -12.07
CA ILE A 376 -14.39 6.40 -11.03
C ILE A 376 -14.44 7.88 -10.67
N CYS A 377 -14.73 8.17 -9.39
CA CYS A 377 -14.83 9.51 -8.84
C CYS A 377 -13.71 9.71 -7.80
N THR A 378 -12.73 10.57 -8.11
CA THR A 378 -11.66 10.88 -7.15
C THR A 378 -12.23 11.63 -5.94
N PHE A 379 -11.64 11.46 -4.77
CA PHE A 379 -12.07 12.19 -3.56
C PHE A 379 -11.99 13.70 -3.76
N GLU A 380 -11.00 14.20 -4.49
CA GLU A 380 -10.91 15.61 -4.87
C GLU A 380 -12.10 16.06 -5.72
N ALA A 381 -12.49 15.26 -6.72
CA ALA A 381 -13.64 15.56 -7.56
C ALA A 381 -14.96 15.50 -6.79
N LEU A 382 -15.13 14.53 -5.88
CA LEU A 382 -16.30 14.42 -5.02
C LEU A 382 -16.41 15.61 -4.05
N ARG A 383 -15.28 16.10 -3.54
CA ARG A 383 -15.21 17.26 -2.66
C ARG A 383 -15.55 18.58 -3.38
N ALA A 384 -15.25 18.64 -4.67
CA ALA A 384 -15.53 19.81 -5.52
C ALA A 384 -16.97 19.88 -6.01
N LEU A 385 -17.79 18.83 -5.80
CA LEU A 385 -19.22 18.87 -6.13
C LEU A 385 -19.95 19.79 -5.14
N GLU A 386 -20.89 20.57 -5.65
CA GLU A 386 -21.79 21.39 -4.84
C GLU A 386 -22.81 20.47 -4.16
N GLY A 387 -22.44 19.92 -3.01
CA GLY A 387 -23.36 19.15 -2.16
C GLY A 387 -24.04 20.06 -1.12
N SER A 388 -25.22 19.67 -0.62
CA SER A 388 -25.78 20.29 0.57
C SER A 388 -24.93 19.94 1.79
N GLU A 389 -24.68 20.92 2.68
CA GLU A 389 -24.10 20.61 4.00
C GLU A 389 -25.08 19.70 4.74
N ALA A 390 -24.63 18.51 5.16
CA ALA A 390 -25.45 17.65 5.98
C ALA A 390 -25.58 18.30 7.36
N GLU A 391 -26.80 18.61 7.78
CA GLU A 391 -27.06 19.06 9.16
C GLU A 391 -26.62 17.94 10.11
N ASP A 392 -25.77 18.30 11.08
CA ASP A 392 -25.33 17.39 12.16
C ASP A 392 -26.58 16.92 12.94
N VAL A 393 -26.89 15.62 12.85
CA VAL A 393 -27.88 14.93 13.68
C VAL A 393 -27.16 14.16 14.78
#